data_beb21b606e1e0b8721d4f534d18a9a3e
#
_entry.id   beb21b606e1e0b8721d4f534d18a9a3e
#
_cell.length_a   1.000
_cell.length_b   1.000
_cell.length_c   1.000
_cell.angle_alpha   90.00
_cell.angle_beta   90.00
_cell.angle_gamma   90.00
#
_symmetry.space_group_name_H-M   'P 1'
#
loop_
_entity.id
_entity.type
_entity.pdbx_description
1 polymer ?
#
loop_
_entity_poly.entity_id
_entity_poly.type
_entity_poly.pdbx_seq_one_letter_code
_entity_poly.pdbx_strand_id
1 'polypeptide(L)'
;YETCKTYLKQQAKFLMLLWAFIAAVIVVYFLLLEHMGAKVLIILLFSLVGMAGSFGVAWYGIRVNTFANSRTAHASLRGSPWETFDIPMRSGMSIGMVLISVELTLMLFIMLVLPGDLAGPCFIGFAIGESLGAACLRIAGGIFTKIADVGADLMKIAFHIKEDDARNPGVIADCTGDNAGDSVGPSADGFETYGVTGVALITFVLGAVPDQTEQVQLLVWIFVVRVVMLIASFVSYLINNAVAKARYGTV
;
A
#
# COMPACT_ATOMS: atom_id res chain seq x y z
N TYR A 1 5.07 3.95 -17.88
CA TYR A 1 4.84 4.87 -16.77
C TYR A 1 3.59 5.75 -16.96
N GLU A 2 3.38 6.35 -18.12
CA GLU A 2 2.20 7.19 -18.39
C GLU A 2 0.90 6.37 -18.37
N THR A 3 0.93 5.14 -18.85
CA THR A 3 -0.21 4.21 -18.79
C THR A 3 -0.53 3.81 -17.36
N CYS A 4 0.48 3.49 -16.55
CA CYS A 4 0.34 3.23 -15.11
C CYS A 4 -0.28 4.43 -14.37
N LYS A 5 0.15 5.63 -14.72
CA LYS A 5 -0.40 6.88 -14.16
C LYS A 5 -1.86 7.10 -14.55
N THR A 6 -2.22 6.74 -15.79
CA THR A 6 -3.62 6.79 -16.26
C THR A 6 -4.48 5.76 -15.53
N TYR A 7 -3.98 4.53 -15.35
CA TYR A 7 -4.61 3.51 -14.54
C TYR A 7 -4.93 4.04 -13.12
N LEU A 8 -3.92 4.56 -12.40
CA LEU A 8 -4.14 5.09 -11.05
C LEU A 8 -5.14 6.26 -11.00
N LYS A 9 -5.15 7.14 -12.01
CA LYS A 9 -6.15 8.21 -12.09
C LYS A 9 -7.58 7.68 -12.22
N GLN A 10 -7.78 6.60 -12.98
CA GLN A 10 -9.10 5.97 -13.08
C GLN A 10 -9.47 5.25 -11.78
N GLN A 11 -8.51 4.59 -11.13
CA GLN A 11 -8.72 3.97 -9.82
C GLN A 11 -9.10 5.01 -8.75
N ALA A 12 -8.48 6.18 -8.74
CA ALA A 12 -8.84 7.26 -7.83
C ALA A 12 -10.30 7.70 -7.97
N LYS A 13 -10.80 7.81 -9.21
CA LYS A 13 -12.22 8.15 -9.45
C LYS A 13 -13.16 7.06 -8.95
N PHE A 14 -12.81 5.81 -9.18
CA PHE A 14 -13.59 4.67 -8.72
C PHE A 14 -13.58 4.55 -7.20
N LEU A 15 -12.45 4.76 -6.56
CA LEU A 15 -12.31 4.83 -5.11
C LEU A 15 -13.19 5.91 -4.49
N MET A 16 -13.23 7.10 -5.07
CA MET A 16 -14.10 8.18 -4.59
C MET A 16 -15.59 7.84 -4.69
N LEU A 17 -15.99 7.13 -5.75
CA LEU A 17 -17.36 6.64 -5.89
C LEU A 17 -17.70 5.62 -4.79
N LEU A 18 -16.83 4.63 -4.57
CA LEU A 18 -17.03 3.63 -3.52
C LEU A 18 -17.00 4.26 -2.13
N TRP A 19 -16.10 5.22 -1.93
CA TRP A 19 -16.04 5.94 -0.66
C TRP A 19 -17.35 6.67 -0.36
N ALA A 20 -18.02 7.24 -1.36
CA ALA A 20 -19.31 7.90 -1.15
C ALA A 20 -20.37 6.94 -0.61
N PHE A 21 -20.41 5.67 -1.06
CA PHE A 21 -21.27 4.64 -0.50
C PHE A 21 -20.89 4.28 0.95
N ILE A 22 -19.62 4.08 1.21
CA ILE A 22 -19.11 3.77 2.55
C ILE A 22 -19.32 4.95 3.50
N ALA A 23 -19.16 6.18 3.03
CA ALA A 23 -19.45 7.38 3.82
C ALA A 23 -20.91 7.43 4.28
N ALA A 24 -21.85 7.04 3.42
CA ALA A 24 -23.26 6.92 3.82
C ALA A 24 -23.44 5.89 4.95
N VAL A 25 -22.77 4.75 4.89
CA VAL A 25 -22.80 3.73 5.95
C VAL A 25 -22.18 4.26 7.24
N ILE A 26 -21.02 4.93 7.16
CA ILE A 26 -20.37 5.58 8.32
C ILE A 26 -21.31 6.59 8.97
N VAL A 27 -21.98 7.43 8.17
CA VAL A 27 -22.94 8.41 8.68
C VAL A 27 -24.09 7.72 9.39
N VAL A 28 -24.70 6.71 8.78
CA VAL A 28 -25.81 5.96 9.40
C VAL A 28 -25.36 5.34 10.73
N TYR A 29 -24.22 4.68 10.75
CA TYR A 29 -23.72 4.00 11.95
C TYR A 29 -23.40 5.00 13.07
N PHE A 30 -22.53 5.96 12.83
CA PHE A 30 -22.05 6.88 13.88
C PHE A 30 -23.05 7.98 14.24
N LEU A 31 -23.92 8.41 13.30
CA LEU A 31 -24.91 9.43 13.58
C LEU A 31 -26.16 8.88 14.22
N LEU A 32 -26.70 7.76 13.70
CA LEU A 32 -27.99 7.21 14.13
C LEU A 32 -27.87 6.18 15.23
N LEU A 33 -26.85 5.31 15.20
CA LEU A 33 -26.68 4.24 16.19
C LEU A 33 -25.83 4.69 17.38
N GLU A 34 -24.71 5.35 17.12
CA GLU A 34 -23.77 5.82 18.16
C GLU A 34 -24.06 7.25 18.65
N HIS A 35 -25.00 7.95 18.02
CA HIS A 35 -25.44 9.30 18.40
C HIS A 35 -24.30 10.33 18.51
N MET A 36 -23.23 10.20 17.72
CA MET A 36 -22.03 11.05 17.81
C MET A 36 -22.21 12.47 17.27
N GLY A 37 -23.35 12.79 16.65
CA GLY A 37 -23.64 14.13 16.14
C GLY A 37 -22.61 14.65 15.12
N ALA A 38 -22.18 15.90 15.25
CA ALA A 38 -21.23 16.54 14.31
C ALA A 38 -19.83 15.87 14.30
N LYS A 39 -19.47 15.07 15.31
CA LYS A 39 -18.20 14.34 15.37
C LYS A 39 -18.01 13.37 14.20
N VAL A 40 -19.12 12.93 13.58
CA VAL A 40 -19.10 12.07 12.39
C VAL A 40 -18.31 12.67 11.22
N LEU A 41 -18.28 14.00 11.10
CA LEU A 41 -17.50 14.68 10.06
C LEU A 41 -15.99 14.42 10.22
N ILE A 42 -15.52 14.35 11.46
CA ILE A 42 -14.09 14.06 11.75
C ILE A 42 -13.79 12.59 11.39
N ILE A 43 -14.70 11.66 11.72
CA ILE A 43 -14.56 10.24 11.38
C ILE A 43 -14.51 10.05 9.85
N LEU A 44 -15.39 10.75 9.11
CA LEU A 44 -15.37 10.76 7.66
C LEU A 44 -14.05 11.32 7.10
N LEU A 45 -13.53 12.38 7.69
CA LEU A 45 -12.22 12.92 7.31
C LEU A 45 -11.12 11.87 7.47
N PHE A 46 -11.08 11.16 8.60
CA PHE A 46 -10.09 10.12 8.82
C PHE A 46 -10.27 8.91 7.91
N SER A 47 -11.49 8.58 7.49
CA SER A 47 -11.69 7.56 6.46
C SER A 47 -11.12 7.98 5.09
N LEU A 48 -11.22 9.26 4.74
CA LEU A 48 -10.53 9.79 3.56
C LEU A 48 -9.01 9.76 3.72
N VAL A 49 -8.48 10.08 4.90
CA VAL A 49 -7.04 10.02 5.19
C VAL A 49 -6.52 8.60 5.04
N GLY A 50 -7.23 7.59 5.58
CA GLY A 50 -6.85 6.18 5.42
C GLY A 50 -6.84 5.73 3.96
N MET A 51 -7.91 6.05 3.22
CA MET A 51 -7.97 5.75 1.78
C MET A 51 -6.87 6.47 0.99
N ALA A 52 -6.59 7.73 1.32
CA ALA A 52 -5.51 8.50 0.68
C ALA A 52 -4.12 7.94 1.03
N GLY A 53 -3.93 7.37 2.22
CA GLY A 53 -2.73 6.66 2.63
C GLY A 53 -2.45 5.45 1.74
N SER A 54 -3.42 4.53 1.63
CA SER A 54 -3.33 3.36 0.73
C SER A 54 -3.05 3.76 -0.71
N PHE A 55 -3.80 4.74 -1.23
CA PHE A 55 -3.60 5.24 -2.59
C PHE A 55 -2.25 5.92 -2.78
N GLY A 56 -1.81 6.74 -1.81
CA GLY A 56 -0.55 7.47 -1.85
C GLY A 56 0.67 6.54 -1.87
N VAL A 57 0.65 5.50 -1.05
CA VAL A 57 1.71 4.48 -1.03
C VAL A 57 1.73 3.69 -2.34
N ALA A 58 0.57 3.32 -2.86
CA ALA A 58 0.46 2.66 -4.17
C ALA A 58 0.96 3.55 -5.31
N TRP A 59 0.63 4.84 -5.28
CA TRP A 59 1.15 5.83 -6.24
C TRP A 59 2.67 5.96 -6.18
N TYR A 60 3.24 6.03 -4.98
CA TYR A 60 4.69 6.04 -4.80
C TYR A 60 5.31 4.74 -5.32
N GLY A 61 4.72 3.59 -4.95
CA GLY A 61 5.19 2.27 -5.34
C GLY A 61 5.26 2.08 -6.85
N ILE A 62 4.18 2.39 -7.58
CA ILE A 62 4.16 2.24 -9.04
C ILE A 62 5.16 3.17 -9.73
N ARG A 63 5.37 4.38 -9.20
CA ARG A 63 6.35 5.33 -9.73
C ARG A 63 7.78 4.82 -9.57
N VAL A 64 8.13 4.37 -8.38
CA VAL A 64 9.47 3.85 -8.09
C VAL A 64 9.73 2.57 -8.88
N ASN A 65 8.74 1.68 -8.93
CA ASN A 65 8.87 0.38 -9.56
C ASN A 65 9.00 0.46 -11.08
N THR A 66 8.20 1.29 -11.76
CA THR A 66 8.33 1.51 -13.21
C THR A 66 9.71 2.06 -13.60
N PHE A 67 10.29 2.94 -12.78
CA PHE A 67 11.66 3.40 -13.02
C PHE A 67 12.71 2.32 -12.71
N ALA A 68 12.48 1.50 -11.69
CA ALA A 68 13.36 0.38 -11.36
C ALA A 68 13.34 -0.68 -12.46
N ASN A 69 12.17 -1.02 -13.02
CA ASN A 69 12.02 -2.02 -14.08
C ASN A 69 12.90 -1.68 -15.31
N SER A 70 12.80 -0.45 -15.81
CA SER A 70 13.61 -0.04 -16.97
C SER A 70 15.12 -0.07 -16.68
N ARG A 71 15.53 0.31 -15.47
CA ARG A 71 16.93 0.27 -15.05
C ARG A 71 17.44 -1.16 -14.89
N THR A 72 16.62 -2.05 -14.33
CA THR A 72 16.94 -3.47 -14.19
C THR A 72 17.12 -4.13 -15.56
N ALA A 73 16.22 -3.84 -16.51
CA ALA A 73 16.35 -4.32 -17.88
C ALA A 73 17.64 -3.86 -18.54
N HIS A 74 18.03 -2.59 -18.39
CA HIS A 74 19.31 -2.10 -18.92
C HIS A 74 20.52 -2.70 -18.20
N ALA A 75 20.43 -2.95 -16.89
CA ALA A 75 21.49 -3.61 -16.13
C ALA A 75 21.70 -5.06 -16.58
N SER A 76 20.61 -5.79 -16.86
CA SER A 76 20.70 -7.17 -17.36
C SER A 76 21.41 -7.28 -18.70
N LEU A 77 21.26 -6.28 -19.58
CA LEU A 77 21.98 -6.22 -20.86
C LEU A 77 23.49 -6.03 -20.71
N ARG A 78 23.95 -5.48 -19.58
CA ARG A 78 25.39 -5.32 -19.27
C ARG A 78 26.02 -6.62 -18.78
N GLY A 79 25.20 -7.62 -18.44
CA GLY A 79 25.67 -8.91 -17.92
C GLY A 79 26.14 -8.87 -16.46
N SER A 80 25.80 -7.81 -15.70
CA SER A 80 26.14 -7.71 -14.27
C SER A 80 25.02 -8.28 -13.40
N PRO A 81 25.19 -9.47 -12.78
CA PRO A 81 24.17 -10.06 -11.91
C PRO A 81 23.86 -9.17 -10.70
N TRP A 82 24.88 -8.48 -10.18
CA TRP A 82 24.75 -7.62 -9.02
C TRP A 82 23.81 -6.45 -9.26
N GLU A 83 23.99 -5.68 -10.34
CA GLU A 83 23.13 -4.54 -10.64
C GLU A 83 21.69 -4.95 -10.89
N THR A 84 21.49 -6.10 -11.56
CA THR A 84 20.15 -6.66 -11.84
C THR A 84 19.42 -7.06 -10.55
N PHE A 85 20.14 -7.49 -9.53
CA PHE A 85 19.59 -7.82 -8.22
C PHE A 85 19.37 -6.56 -7.34
N ASP A 86 20.35 -5.65 -7.29
CA ASP A 86 20.36 -4.52 -6.34
C ASP A 86 19.27 -3.47 -6.65
N ILE A 87 19.00 -3.22 -7.94
CA ILE A 87 18.02 -2.20 -8.35
C ILE A 87 16.58 -2.54 -7.83
N PRO A 88 16.01 -3.73 -8.10
CA PRO A 88 14.69 -4.06 -7.59
C PRO A 88 14.65 -4.20 -6.07
N MET A 89 15.73 -4.67 -5.44
CA MET A 89 15.82 -4.75 -3.98
C MET A 89 15.77 -3.37 -3.32
N ARG A 90 16.45 -2.37 -3.87
CA ARG A 90 16.36 -0.97 -3.40
C ARG A 90 14.97 -0.38 -3.62
N SER A 91 14.35 -0.68 -4.75
CA SER A 91 12.98 -0.26 -5.05
C SER A 91 12.00 -0.79 -4.01
N GLY A 92 11.99 -2.09 -3.80
CA GLY A 92 11.10 -2.75 -2.84
C GLY A 92 11.33 -2.27 -1.41
N MET A 93 12.60 -2.15 -0.98
CA MET A 93 12.92 -1.64 0.35
C MET A 93 12.46 -0.19 0.55
N SER A 94 12.63 0.66 -0.46
CA SER A 94 12.15 2.05 -0.41
C SER A 94 10.64 2.12 -0.25
N ILE A 95 9.89 1.30 -0.99
CA ILE A 95 8.42 1.25 -0.90
C ILE A 95 7.98 0.76 0.48
N GLY A 96 8.58 -0.32 0.98
CA GLY A 96 8.26 -0.87 2.30
C GLY A 96 8.54 0.11 3.44
N MET A 97 9.68 0.81 3.40
CA MET A 97 10.03 1.82 4.42
C MET A 97 9.06 3.01 4.40
N VAL A 98 8.70 3.51 3.22
CA VAL A 98 7.71 4.61 3.09
C VAL A 98 6.35 4.16 3.62
N LEU A 99 5.89 2.98 3.23
CA LEU A 99 4.62 2.39 3.67
C LEU A 99 4.52 2.38 5.21
N ILE A 100 5.47 1.74 5.88
CA ILE A 100 5.45 1.60 7.34
C ILE A 100 5.62 2.95 8.04
N SER A 101 6.49 3.83 7.52
CA SER A 101 6.72 5.14 8.12
C SER A 101 5.51 6.06 8.03
N VAL A 102 4.81 6.07 6.89
CA VAL A 102 3.59 6.85 6.71
C VAL A 102 2.50 6.35 7.65
N GLU A 103 2.31 5.04 7.70
CA GLU A 103 1.31 4.41 8.57
C GLU A 103 1.54 4.72 10.04
N LEU A 104 2.77 4.49 10.54
CA LEU A 104 3.13 4.81 11.93
C LEU A 104 2.90 6.29 12.25
N THR A 105 3.25 7.18 11.31
CA THR A 105 3.08 8.62 11.50
C THR A 105 1.61 8.99 11.60
N LEU A 106 0.75 8.44 10.74
CA LEU A 106 -0.69 8.71 10.76
C LEU A 106 -1.34 8.16 12.04
N MET A 107 -1.00 6.93 12.44
CA MET A 107 -1.50 6.35 13.69
C MET A 107 -1.08 7.17 14.91
N LEU A 108 0.19 7.57 14.97
CA LEU A 108 0.70 8.40 16.05
C LEU A 108 0.03 9.78 16.08
N PHE A 109 -0.23 10.36 14.90
CA PHE A 109 -0.95 11.61 14.78
C PHE A 109 -2.38 11.50 15.36
N ILE A 110 -3.11 10.46 15.02
CA ILE A 110 -4.45 10.19 15.57
C ILE A 110 -4.39 10.11 17.11
N MET A 111 -3.43 9.33 17.63
CA MET A 111 -3.26 9.12 19.07
C MET A 111 -2.95 10.40 19.85
N LEU A 112 -2.10 11.27 19.28
CA LEU A 112 -1.59 12.45 20.01
C LEU A 112 -2.48 13.68 19.86
N VAL A 113 -3.20 13.81 18.73
CA VAL A 113 -3.93 15.04 18.39
C VAL A 113 -5.40 14.94 18.75
N LEU A 114 -5.99 13.75 18.69
CA LEU A 114 -7.43 13.60 18.95
C LEU A 114 -7.72 13.38 20.43
N PRO A 115 -8.83 13.96 20.95
CA PRO A 115 -9.36 13.63 22.26
C PRO A 115 -9.68 12.14 22.37
N GLY A 116 -9.53 11.56 23.56
CA GLY A 116 -9.68 10.11 23.78
C GLY A 116 -11.04 9.53 23.36
N ASP A 117 -12.12 10.32 23.49
CA ASP A 117 -13.48 9.93 23.06
C ASP A 117 -13.65 9.88 21.54
N LEU A 118 -12.79 10.57 20.79
CA LEU A 118 -12.78 10.60 19.31
C LEU A 118 -11.74 9.66 18.71
N ALA A 119 -10.65 9.37 19.42
CA ALA A 119 -9.54 8.60 18.88
C ALA A 119 -9.98 7.20 18.39
N GLY A 120 -10.76 6.47 19.19
CA GLY A 120 -11.28 5.16 18.81
C GLY A 120 -12.14 5.17 17.54
N PRO A 121 -13.22 5.96 17.49
CA PRO A 121 -14.04 6.11 16.28
C PRO A 121 -13.26 6.61 15.04
N CYS A 122 -12.30 7.50 15.23
CA CYS A 122 -11.44 7.97 14.12
C CYS A 122 -10.49 6.88 13.63
N PHE A 123 -9.95 6.03 14.51
CA PHE A 123 -9.20 4.85 14.11
C PHE A 123 -10.06 3.88 13.30
N ILE A 124 -11.32 3.65 13.69
CA ILE A 124 -12.23 2.81 12.93
C ILE A 124 -12.48 3.43 11.54
N GLY A 125 -12.78 4.73 11.48
CA GLY A 125 -12.95 5.43 10.20
C GLY A 125 -11.71 5.32 9.32
N PHE A 126 -10.53 5.55 9.87
CA PHE A 126 -9.24 5.43 9.21
C PHE A 126 -9.02 4.01 8.64
N ALA A 127 -9.22 2.97 9.45
CA ALA A 127 -9.11 1.57 9.03
C ALA A 127 -10.10 1.19 7.91
N ILE A 128 -11.35 1.68 7.99
CA ILE A 128 -12.34 1.48 6.92
C ILE A 128 -11.83 2.10 5.60
N GLY A 129 -11.28 3.31 5.67
CA GLY A 129 -10.72 3.99 4.50
C GLY A 129 -9.54 3.23 3.88
N GLU A 130 -8.60 2.76 4.71
CA GLU A 130 -7.48 1.93 4.27
C GLU A 130 -7.94 0.66 3.58
N SER A 131 -8.84 -0.09 4.22
CA SER A 131 -9.36 -1.34 3.70
C SER A 131 -10.09 -1.14 2.38
N LEU A 132 -10.86 -0.06 2.23
CA LEU A 132 -11.49 0.28 0.97
C LEU A 132 -10.45 0.55 -0.12
N GLY A 133 -9.43 1.36 0.19
CA GLY A 133 -8.34 1.68 -0.73
C GLY A 133 -7.59 0.43 -1.17
N ALA A 134 -7.15 -0.38 -0.23
CA ALA A 134 -6.39 -1.59 -0.49
C ALA A 134 -7.19 -2.65 -1.25
N ALA A 135 -8.41 -2.94 -0.84
CA ALA A 135 -9.27 -3.92 -1.50
C ALA A 135 -9.53 -3.54 -2.96
N CYS A 136 -9.86 -2.28 -3.22
CA CYS A 136 -10.12 -1.81 -4.57
C CYS A 136 -8.86 -1.90 -5.45
N LEU A 137 -7.72 -1.40 -4.97
CA LEU A 137 -6.47 -1.41 -5.74
C LEU A 137 -5.96 -2.83 -6.00
N ARG A 138 -6.09 -3.73 -5.02
CA ARG A 138 -5.69 -5.14 -5.14
C ARG A 138 -6.57 -5.89 -6.13
N ILE A 139 -7.90 -5.78 -6.02
CA ILE A 139 -8.84 -6.49 -6.89
C ILE A 139 -8.74 -5.95 -8.32
N ALA A 140 -8.78 -4.64 -8.49
CA ALA A 140 -8.71 -4.02 -9.81
C ALA A 140 -7.35 -4.28 -10.48
N GLY A 141 -6.24 -4.23 -9.74
CA GLY A 141 -4.91 -4.56 -10.23
C GLY A 141 -4.82 -6.01 -10.72
N GLY A 142 -5.27 -6.96 -9.90
CA GLY A 142 -5.25 -8.38 -10.24
C GLY A 142 -6.13 -8.73 -11.44
N ILE A 143 -7.32 -8.14 -11.55
CA ILE A 143 -8.20 -8.33 -12.71
C ILE A 143 -7.57 -7.71 -13.96
N PHE A 144 -7.00 -6.49 -13.85
CA PHE A 144 -6.39 -5.80 -14.98
C PHE A 144 -5.20 -6.58 -15.54
N THR A 145 -4.31 -7.09 -14.67
CA THR A 145 -3.20 -7.96 -15.07
C THR A 145 -3.70 -9.14 -15.90
N LYS A 146 -4.71 -9.85 -15.42
CA LYS A 146 -5.22 -11.03 -16.12
C LYS A 146 -5.90 -10.70 -17.46
N ILE A 147 -6.62 -9.61 -17.56
CA ILE A 147 -7.24 -9.18 -18.80
C ILE A 147 -6.16 -8.76 -19.82
N ALA A 148 -5.12 -8.07 -19.38
CA ALA A 148 -4.03 -7.62 -20.23
C ALA A 148 -3.22 -8.81 -20.78
N ASP A 149 -2.87 -9.75 -19.93
CA ASP A 149 -2.19 -11.01 -20.24
C ASP A 149 -2.96 -11.83 -21.30
N VAL A 150 -4.26 -12.08 -21.06
CA VAL A 150 -5.12 -12.75 -22.04
C VAL A 150 -5.19 -12.00 -23.37
N GLY A 151 -5.22 -10.66 -23.35
CA GLY A 151 -5.23 -9.84 -24.55
C GLY A 151 -3.93 -9.94 -25.35
N ALA A 152 -2.78 -9.95 -24.67
CA ALA A 152 -1.46 -10.12 -25.28
C ALA A 152 -1.30 -11.53 -25.90
N ASP A 153 -1.75 -12.56 -25.18
CA ASP A 153 -1.75 -13.94 -25.68
C ASP A 153 -2.67 -14.14 -26.89
N LEU A 154 -3.83 -13.49 -26.92
CA LEU A 154 -4.73 -13.56 -28.07
C LEU A 154 -4.06 -13.02 -29.34
N MET A 155 -3.28 -11.96 -29.26
CA MET A 155 -2.48 -11.44 -30.38
C MET A 155 -1.48 -12.48 -30.89
N LYS A 156 -0.85 -13.24 -29.99
CA LYS A 156 0.06 -14.33 -30.35
C LYS A 156 -0.66 -15.46 -31.10
N ILE A 157 -1.85 -15.84 -30.65
CA ILE A 157 -2.64 -16.92 -31.25
C ILE A 157 -3.27 -16.48 -32.58
N ALA A 158 -3.95 -15.33 -32.60
CA ALA A 158 -4.72 -14.87 -33.74
C ALA A 158 -3.87 -14.30 -34.89
N PHE A 159 -2.80 -13.60 -34.55
CA PHE A 159 -1.96 -12.87 -35.53
C PHE A 159 -0.51 -13.39 -35.60
N HIS A 160 -0.17 -14.44 -34.89
CA HIS A 160 1.17 -15.01 -34.82
C HIS A 160 2.28 -13.98 -34.47
N ILE A 161 1.90 -12.95 -33.72
CA ILE A 161 2.83 -11.94 -33.18
C ILE A 161 3.24 -12.41 -31.80
N LYS A 162 4.56 -12.44 -31.53
CA LYS A 162 5.06 -12.81 -30.21
C LYS A 162 4.54 -11.86 -29.14
N GLU A 163 4.38 -12.37 -27.93
CA GLU A 163 3.90 -11.63 -26.77
C GLU A 163 4.72 -10.36 -26.53
N ASP A 164 6.07 -10.48 -26.53
CA ASP A 164 7.00 -9.37 -26.32
C ASP A 164 7.36 -8.57 -27.59
N ASP A 165 6.65 -8.81 -28.70
CA ASP A 165 6.95 -8.11 -29.97
C ASP A 165 6.46 -6.65 -29.87
N ALA A 166 7.31 -5.70 -30.26
CA ALA A 166 6.96 -4.28 -30.29
C ALA A 166 5.74 -3.94 -31.15
N ARG A 167 5.32 -4.83 -32.05
CA ARG A 167 4.11 -4.71 -32.87
C ARG A 167 2.85 -5.18 -32.14
N ASN A 168 2.99 -5.85 -30.99
CA ASN A 168 1.85 -6.28 -30.20
C ASN A 168 1.34 -5.10 -29.36
N PRO A 169 0.14 -4.57 -29.62
CA PRO A 169 -0.40 -3.45 -28.86
C PRO A 169 -0.73 -3.82 -27.41
N GLY A 170 -0.80 -5.11 -27.09
CA GLY A 170 -1.02 -5.63 -25.74
C GLY A 170 0.17 -5.46 -24.81
N VAL A 171 1.40 -5.34 -25.32
CA VAL A 171 2.63 -5.28 -24.49
C VAL A 171 2.59 -4.17 -23.44
N ILE A 172 2.15 -2.97 -23.79
CA ILE A 172 2.08 -1.85 -22.83
C ILE A 172 0.98 -2.10 -21.79
N ALA A 173 -0.13 -2.68 -22.19
CA ALA A 173 -1.22 -3.02 -21.27
C ALA A 173 -0.78 -4.11 -20.29
N ASP A 174 -0.08 -5.12 -20.79
CA ASP A 174 0.46 -6.23 -20.01
C ASP A 174 1.49 -5.75 -18.98
N CYS A 175 2.53 -5.02 -19.39
CA CYS A 175 3.49 -4.39 -18.48
C CYS A 175 2.82 -3.44 -17.45
N THR A 176 1.72 -2.77 -17.83
CA THR A 176 0.96 -1.93 -16.91
C THR A 176 0.18 -2.80 -15.92
N GLY A 177 -0.38 -3.90 -16.39
CA GLY A 177 -1.08 -4.89 -15.59
C GLY A 177 -0.17 -5.49 -14.52
N ASP A 178 1.02 -5.91 -14.90
CA ASP A 178 2.03 -6.44 -13.96
C ASP A 178 2.38 -5.42 -12.88
N ASN A 179 2.63 -4.17 -13.25
CA ASN A 179 2.86 -3.13 -12.25
C ASN A 179 1.65 -2.88 -11.35
N ALA A 180 0.44 -2.99 -11.87
CA ALA A 180 -0.79 -2.84 -11.09
C ALA A 180 -1.03 -4.05 -10.16
N GLY A 181 -0.81 -5.27 -10.64
CA GLY A 181 -0.98 -6.50 -9.87
C GLY A 181 0.13 -6.72 -8.84
N ASP A 182 1.39 -6.59 -9.27
CA ASP A 182 2.55 -7.03 -8.48
C ASP A 182 3.17 -5.91 -7.63
N SER A 183 2.89 -4.66 -7.92
CA SER A 183 3.41 -3.52 -7.18
C SER A 183 2.33 -2.75 -6.42
N VAL A 184 1.28 -2.29 -7.11
CA VAL A 184 0.22 -1.46 -6.51
C VAL A 184 -0.60 -2.25 -5.50
N GLY A 185 -1.04 -3.45 -5.87
CA GLY A 185 -1.81 -4.33 -5.01
C GLY A 185 -1.10 -4.63 -3.69
N PRO A 186 0.10 -5.24 -3.71
CA PRO A 186 0.87 -5.56 -2.51
C PRO A 186 1.24 -4.34 -1.66
N SER A 187 1.53 -3.18 -2.28
CA SER A 187 1.84 -1.96 -1.53
C SER A 187 0.63 -1.46 -0.73
N ALA A 188 -0.55 -1.44 -1.36
CA ALA A 188 -1.79 -1.04 -0.71
C ALA A 188 -2.22 -2.05 0.37
N ASP A 189 -2.09 -3.35 0.08
CA ASP A 189 -2.39 -4.44 1.00
C ASP A 189 -1.46 -4.43 2.23
N GLY A 190 -0.17 -4.19 2.02
CA GLY A 190 0.80 -4.05 3.11
C GLY A 190 0.51 -2.86 4.01
N PHE A 191 0.09 -1.73 3.45
CA PHE A 191 -0.33 -0.55 4.20
C PHE A 191 -1.55 -0.87 5.06
N GLU A 192 -2.61 -1.42 4.46
CA GLU A 192 -3.83 -1.84 5.17
C GLU A 192 -3.53 -2.86 6.27
N THR A 193 -2.83 -3.93 5.95
CA THR A 193 -2.55 -5.02 6.91
C THR A 193 -1.80 -4.50 8.13
N TYR A 194 -0.85 -3.61 7.91
CA TYR A 194 -0.08 -3.01 8.99
C TYR A 194 -0.92 -2.03 9.82
N GLY A 195 -1.76 -1.21 9.19
CA GLY A 195 -2.65 -0.26 9.83
C GLY A 195 -3.77 -0.92 10.60
N VAL A 196 -4.57 -1.75 9.94
CA VAL A 196 -5.74 -2.42 10.55
C VAL A 196 -5.35 -3.27 11.75
N THR A 197 -4.23 -4.01 11.67
CA THR A 197 -3.74 -4.77 12.84
C THR A 197 -3.34 -3.86 14.00
N GLY A 198 -2.77 -2.70 13.71
CA GLY A 198 -2.45 -1.69 14.72
C GLY A 198 -3.70 -1.10 15.37
N VAL A 199 -4.66 -0.71 14.54
CA VAL A 199 -5.95 -0.17 15.00
C VAL A 199 -6.68 -1.20 15.86
N ALA A 200 -6.71 -2.47 15.46
CA ALA A 200 -7.33 -3.54 16.22
C ALA A 200 -6.68 -3.70 17.62
N LEU A 201 -5.34 -3.71 17.69
CA LEU A 201 -4.62 -3.80 18.96
C LEU A 201 -4.87 -2.58 19.85
N ILE A 202 -4.81 -1.36 19.30
CA ILE A 202 -5.07 -0.12 20.02
C ILE A 202 -6.51 -0.12 20.57
N THR A 203 -7.48 -0.43 19.73
CA THR A 203 -8.90 -0.47 20.13
C THR A 203 -9.14 -1.52 21.21
N PHE A 204 -8.50 -2.69 21.11
CA PHE A 204 -8.57 -3.72 22.11
C PHE A 204 -8.00 -3.26 23.46
N VAL A 205 -6.83 -2.64 23.47
CA VAL A 205 -6.21 -2.12 24.69
C VAL A 205 -7.09 -1.07 25.33
N LEU A 206 -7.62 -0.13 24.57
CA LEU A 206 -8.51 0.93 25.06
C LEU A 206 -9.81 0.39 25.65
N GLY A 207 -10.34 -0.71 25.10
CA GLY A 207 -11.59 -1.32 25.58
C GLY A 207 -11.45 -2.35 26.69
N ALA A 208 -10.33 -3.08 26.73
CA ALA A 208 -10.14 -4.23 27.62
C ALA A 208 -9.33 -3.94 28.89
N VAL A 209 -8.48 -2.90 28.88
CA VAL A 209 -7.61 -2.57 30.01
C VAL A 209 -8.22 -1.42 30.81
N PRO A 210 -8.64 -1.64 32.07
CA PRO A 210 -9.30 -0.61 32.88
C PRO A 210 -8.34 0.46 33.41
N ASP A 211 -7.07 0.11 33.67
CA ASP A 211 -6.08 1.03 34.22
C ASP A 211 -5.48 1.90 33.13
N GLN A 212 -5.62 3.21 33.27
CA GLN A 212 -5.10 4.19 32.33
C GLN A 212 -3.58 4.17 32.20
N THR A 213 -2.86 3.86 33.28
CA THR A 213 -1.38 3.77 33.26
C THR A 213 -0.94 2.57 32.44
N GLU A 214 -1.58 1.42 32.67
CA GLU A 214 -1.31 0.21 31.88
C GLU A 214 -1.69 0.38 30.41
N GLN A 215 -2.82 1.04 30.13
CA GLN A 215 -3.20 1.38 28.73
C GLN A 215 -2.08 2.15 28.03
N VAL A 216 -1.59 3.23 28.64
CA VAL A 216 -0.53 4.06 28.05
C VAL A 216 0.75 3.24 27.84
N GLN A 217 1.14 2.42 28.80
CA GLN A 217 2.33 1.56 28.67
C GLN A 217 2.18 0.57 27.51
N LEU A 218 1.03 -0.08 27.36
CA LEU A 218 0.76 -1.03 26.28
C LEU A 218 0.72 -0.34 24.91
N LEU A 219 0.12 0.84 24.84
CA LEU A 219 0.11 1.63 23.61
C LEU A 219 1.53 2.05 23.19
N VAL A 220 2.32 2.57 24.13
CA VAL A 220 3.74 2.88 23.87
C VAL A 220 4.49 1.64 23.41
N TRP A 221 4.25 0.49 24.03
CA TRP A 221 4.86 -0.77 23.65
C TRP A 221 4.53 -1.18 22.22
N ILE A 222 3.27 -1.06 21.80
CA ILE A 222 2.83 -1.34 20.43
C ILE A 222 3.64 -0.50 19.42
N PHE A 223 3.79 0.81 19.66
CA PHE A 223 4.56 1.69 18.78
C PHE A 223 6.06 1.36 18.79
N VAL A 224 6.63 1.11 19.97
CA VAL A 224 8.06 0.75 20.10
C VAL A 224 8.37 -0.53 19.32
N VAL A 225 7.55 -1.58 19.47
CA VAL A 225 7.74 -2.84 18.73
C VAL A 225 7.69 -2.60 17.23
N ARG A 226 6.77 -1.77 16.73
CA ARG A 226 6.67 -1.45 15.32
C ARG A 226 7.87 -0.68 14.78
N VAL A 227 8.41 0.25 15.57
CA VAL A 227 9.66 0.95 15.22
C VAL A 227 10.84 -0.01 15.20
N VAL A 228 10.92 -0.92 16.19
CA VAL A 228 11.97 -1.97 16.21
C VAL A 228 11.86 -2.88 14.98
N MET A 229 10.64 -3.27 14.58
CA MET A 229 10.43 -4.06 13.36
C MET A 229 10.93 -3.33 12.11
N LEU A 230 10.67 -2.01 12.01
CA LEU A 230 11.16 -1.18 10.91
C LEU A 230 12.70 -1.18 10.85
N ILE A 231 13.35 -0.95 12.00
CA ILE A 231 14.81 -0.96 12.12
C ILE A 231 15.37 -2.34 11.77
N ALA A 232 14.79 -3.41 12.31
CA ALA A 232 15.20 -4.78 12.04
C ALA A 232 15.10 -5.13 10.53
N SER A 233 14.03 -4.70 9.87
CA SER A 233 13.86 -4.87 8.42
C SER A 233 14.94 -4.15 7.64
N PHE A 234 15.26 -2.92 8.02
CA PHE A 234 16.33 -2.15 7.37
C PHE A 234 17.72 -2.77 7.59
N VAL A 235 18.02 -3.20 8.82
CA VAL A 235 19.29 -3.87 9.13
C VAL A 235 19.39 -5.19 8.35
N SER A 236 18.33 -5.98 8.29
CA SER A 236 18.29 -7.22 7.51
C SER A 236 18.56 -6.97 6.03
N TYR A 237 17.99 -5.90 5.47
CA TYR A 237 18.27 -5.47 4.10
C TYR A 237 19.76 -5.12 3.92
N LEU A 238 20.37 -4.35 4.82
CA LEU A 238 21.79 -3.99 4.73
C LEU A 238 22.70 -5.22 4.79
N ILE A 239 22.41 -6.17 5.69
CA ILE A 239 23.15 -7.42 5.81
C ILE A 239 23.02 -8.24 4.52
N ASN A 240 21.78 -8.43 4.04
CA ASN A 240 21.54 -9.15 2.79
C ASN A 240 22.28 -8.53 1.61
N ASN A 241 22.24 -7.19 1.51
CA ASN A 241 22.90 -6.44 0.46
C ASN A 241 24.42 -6.60 0.51
N ALA A 242 25.02 -6.54 1.70
CA ALA A 242 26.46 -6.73 1.90
C ALA A 242 26.89 -8.16 1.52
N VAL A 243 26.15 -9.18 1.95
CA VAL A 243 26.41 -10.60 1.64
C VAL A 243 26.28 -10.85 0.13
N ALA A 244 25.21 -10.37 -0.49
CA ALA A 244 24.98 -10.55 -1.91
C ALA A 244 26.05 -9.86 -2.75
N LYS A 245 26.45 -8.63 -2.38
CA LYS A 245 27.54 -7.90 -3.05
C LYS A 245 28.86 -8.64 -2.91
N ALA A 246 29.18 -9.18 -1.75
CA ALA A 246 30.41 -9.94 -1.53
C ALA A 246 30.46 -11.23 -2.37
N ARG A 247 29.30 -11.88 -2.60
CA ARG A 247 29.21 -13.13 -3.38
C ARG A 247 29.12 -12.93 -4.89
N TYR A 248 28.44 -11.88 -5.34
CA TYR A 248 28.04 -11.70 -6.74
C TYR A 248 28.51 -10.36 -7.35
N GLY A 249 29.17 -9.52 -6.58
CA GLY A 249 29.59 -8.19 -7.03
C GLY A 249 30.82 -8.16 -7.93
N THR A 250 31.52 -9.28 -8.06
CA THR A 250 32.76 -9.43 -8.85
C THR A 250 32.61 -10.39 -10.03
N VAL A 251 31.40 -10.86 -10.32
CA VAL A 251 31.11 -11.77 -11.45
C VAL A 251 30.62 -11.02 -12.65
#